data_3fc34aa0093b88580397294df1d27b37
#
_entry.id   3fc34aa0093b88580397294df1d27b37
#
_cell.length_a   1.000
_cell.length_b   1.000
_cell.length_c   1.000
_cell.angle_alpha   90.00
_cell.angle_beta   90.00
_cell.angle_gamma   90.00
#
_symmetry.space_group_name_H-M   'P 1'
#
loop_
_entity.id
_entity.type
_entity.pdbx_description
1 polymer ?
#
loop_
_entity_poly.entity_id
_entity_poly.type
_entity_poly.pdbx_seq_one_letter_code
_entity_poly.pdbx_strand_id
1 'polypeptide(L)'
;MSKNNNILITGGAGYIGSHVSFLLIEKGYNITIIDSLITGNKQLVPKEANLEICDITDTDKVTQILKSKKFEAVLHFAGLIRVEESVKYPEKYIEFNYNKAKIFLDICFQNNLNKVIFSSTAAVYGNPKKDKIIESDELNPLSPYADSKLMLENYLIDQSKNVNVKYIILRYFNVAGADQKMRTGLISKFSTHLIKVASEVATKKRNKLVINGDDYNTPDGTPIRDYIHVSDLADIHLKSLEYLLKDNQSEIFNCGYGKGYSIKEVINCLNNLLETNINFEIGPRRDGDSECIVSNSEKFIKAMSWKPKFNDLNYILKTAIAWEKKLK
;
A
#
# COMPACT_ATOMS: atom_id res chain seq x y z
N MET A 1 -33.32 -0.91 10.97
CA MET A 1 -32.24 -1.91 11.15
C MET A 1 -30.94 -1.18 11.24
N SER A 2 -30.15 -1.35 12.30
CA SER A 2 -28.82 -0.74 12.40
C SER A 2 -27.96 -1.29 11.25
N LYS A 3 -27.36 -0.39 10.48
CA LYS A 3 -26.49 -0.75 9.38
C LYS A 3 -25.32 -1.56 9.97
N ASN A 4 -25.10 -2.78 9.51
CA ASN A 4 -23.93 -3.53 9.94
C ASN A 4 -22.68 -2.82 9.38
N ASN A 5 -21.78 -2.40 10.25
CA ASN A 5 -20.58 -1.62 9.88
C ASN A 5 -19.29 -2.37 10.23
N ASN A 6 -19.34 -3.71 10.41
CA ASN A 6 -18.15 -4.47 10.76
C ASN A 6 -17.28 -4.75 9.53
N ILE A 7 -16.03 -4.36 9.58
CA ILE A 7 -15.04 -4.55 8.52
C ILE A 7 -13.86 -5.36 9.08
N LEU A 8 -13.43 -6.36 8.32
CA LEU A 8 -12.24 -7.14 8.59
C LEU A 8 -11.05 -6.55 7.86
N ILE A 9 -9.91 -6.39 8.55
CA ILE A 9 -8.67 -5.87 7.96
C ILE A 9 -7.54 -6.85 8.28
N THR A 10 -6.85 -7.37 7.28
CA THR A 10 -5.59 -8.09 7.50
C THR A 10 -4.41 -7.17 7.29
N GLY A 11 -3.35 -7.32 8.10
CA GLY A 11 -2.20 -6.42 8.01
C GLY A 11 -2.48 -5.00 8.55
N GLY A 12 -3.49 -4.87 9.42
CA GLY A 12 -3.92 -3.58 9.97
C GLY A 12 -2.95 -2.95 10.97
N ALA A 13 -1.95 -3.70 11.46
CA ALA A 13 -0.83 -3.18 12.23
C ALA A 13 0.34 -2.67 11.37
N GLY A 14 0.21 -2.72 10.04
CA GLY A 14 1.16 -2.17 9.08
C GLY A 14 0.90 -0.69 8.79
N TYR A 15 1.79 -0.09 7.97
CA TYR A 15 1.76 1.33 7.60
C TYR A 15 0.42 1.76 6.99
N ILE A 16 0.02 1.17 5.86
CA ILE A 16 -1.20 1.56 5.14
C ILE A 16 -2.45 1.08 5.91
N GLY A 17 -2.45 -0.18 6.37
CA GLY A 17 -3.59 -0.77 7.07
C GLY A 17 -4.00 0.01 8.32
N SER A 18 -3.04 0.54 9.09
CA SER A 18 -3.32 1.36 10.26
C SER A 18 -3.96 2.72 9.91
N HIS A 19 -3.48 3.39 8.84
CA HIS A 19 -4.10 4.65 8.38
C HIS A 19 -5.55 4.44 7.93
N VAL A 20 -5.80 3.35 7.18
CA VAL A 20 -7.15 2.97 6.77
C VAL A 20 -8.02 2.66 7.99
N SER A 21 -7.49 1.92 8.96
CA SER A 21 -8.22 1.58 10.19
C SER A 21 -8.63 2.83 10.98
N PHE A 22 -7.72 3.81 11.18
CA PHE A 22 -8.06 5.08 11.82
C PHE A 22 -9.16 5.83 11.08
N LEU A 23 -9.05 5.94 9.75
CA LEU A 23 -10.05 6.64 8.95
C LEU A 23 -11.42 5.95 9.00
N LEU A 24 -11.47 4.63 8.88
CA LEU A 24 -12.74 3.88 8.91
C LEU A 24 -13.43 3.98 10.27
N ILE A 25 -12.66 3.94 11.37
CA ILE A 25 -13.20 4.17 12.72
C ILE A 25 -13.78 5.58 12.84
N GLU A 26 -13.08 6.61 12.37
CA GLU A 26 -13.61 8.00 12.34
C GLU A 26 -14.90 8.13 11.49
N LYS A 27 -15.15 7.20 10.56
CA LYS A 27 -16.37 7.12 9.74
C LYS A 27 -17.45 6.20 10.32
N GLY A 28 -17.25 5.68 11.54
CA GLY A 28 -18.23 4.88 12.26
C GLY A 28 -18.25 3.40 11.90
N TYR A 29 -17.18 2.88 11.29
CA TYR A 29 -17.02 1.44 11.07
C TYR A 29 -16.41 0.77 12.30
N ASN A 30 -16.85 -0.47 12.58
CA ASN A 30 -16.27 -1.34 13.60
C ASN A 30 -15.17 -2.19 12.97
N ILE A 31 -13.94 -2.00 13.40
CA ILE A 31 -12.78 -2.65 12.77
C ILE A 31 -12.30 -3.85 13.61
N THR A 32 -12.16 -4.98 12.94
CA THR A 32 -11.39 -6.14 13.45
C THR A 32 -10.17 -6.30 12.59
N ILE A 33 -8.99 -6.34 13.22
CA ILE A 33 -7.69 -6.50 12.57
C ILE A 33 -7.17 -7.90 12.85
N ILE A 34 -6.76 -8.62 11.81
CA ILE A 34 -5.93 -9.81 11.90
C ILE A 34 -4.52 -9.43 11.47
N ASP A 35 -3.55 -9.61 12.36
CA ASP A 35 -2.14 -9.32 12.07
C ASP A 35 -1.24 -10.26 12.88
N SER A 36 -0.26 -10.89 12.24
CA SER A 36 0.69 -11.79 12.92
C SER A 36 1.79 -11.02 13.66
N LEU A 37 1.89 -9.71 13.44
CA LEU A 37 2.93 -8.82 13.95
C LEU A 37 4.37 -9.19 13.53
N ILE A 38 4.55 -10.02 12.49
CA ILE A 38 5.88 -10.34 11.93
C ILE A 38 6.57 -9.06 11.43
N THR A 39 5.81 -8.21 10.71
CA THR A 39 6.26 -6.89 10.24
C THR A 39 5.40 -5.76 10.79
N GLY A 40 4.20 -6.07 11.24
CA GLY A 40 3.27 -5.13 11.88
C GLY A 40 3.76 -4.65 13.25
N ASN A 41 3.30 -3.47 13.65
CA ASN A 41 3.63 -2.89 14.95
C ASN A 41 2.33 -2.58 15.73
N LYS A 42 2.15 -3.21 16.87
CA LYS A 42 0.97 -3.04 17.73
C LYS A 42 0.71 -1.57 18.10
N GLN A 43 1.76 -0.74 18.17
CA GLN A 43 1.62 0.70 18.49
C GLN A 43 0.89 1.50 17.40
N LEU A 44 0.80 0.97 16.17
CA LEU A 44 0.08 1.60 15.06
C LEU A 44 -1.42 1.28 15.06
N VAL A 45 -1.86 0.31 15.87
CA VAL A 45 -3.25 -0.14 15.90
C VAL A 45 -4.12 0.86 16.68
N PRO A 46 -5.24 1.34 16.11
CA PRO A 46 -6.20 2.16 16.86
C PRO A 46 -6.72 1.42 18.09
N LYS A 47 -6.87 2.12 19.21
CA LYS A 47 -7.36 1.52 20.46
C LYS A 47 -8.79 0.99 20.36
N GLU A 48 -9.58 1.59 19.48
CA GLU A 48 -10.97 1.25 19.19
C GLU A 48 -11.12 0.02 18.28
N ALA A 49 -10.02 -0.42 17.63
CA ALA A 49 -10.03 -1.62 16.80
C ALA A 49 -9.86 -2.88 17.67
N ASN A 50 -10.57 -3.95 17.30
CA ASN A 50 -10.30 -5.27 17.86
C ASN A 50 -9.10 -5.90 17.14
N LEU A 51 -7.98 -6.12 17.85
CA LEU A 51 -6.78 -6.76 17.32
C LEU A 51 -6.74 -8.24 17.67
N GLU A 52 -6.79 -9.08 16.65
CA GLU A 52 -6.57 -10.52 16.72
C GLU A 52 -5.16 -10.86 16.22
N ILE A 53 -4.28 -11.27 17.15
CA ILE A 53 -2.90 -11.63 16.81
C ILE A 53 -2.87 -13.09 16.37
N CYS A 54 -2.80 -13.34 15.06
CA CYS A 54 -2.64 -14.66 14.46
C CYS A 54 -2.14 -14.57 13.02
N ASP A 55 -1.65 -15.69 12.49
CA ASP A 55 -1.39 -15.84 11.06
C ASP A 55 -2.73 -15.96 10.32
N ILE A 56 -2.83 -15.41 9.12
CA ILE A 56 -4.05 -15.49 8.29
C ILE A 56 -4.37 -16.92 7.83
N THR A 57 -3.42 -17.85 7.96
CA THR A 57 -3.61 -19.28 7.67
C THR A 57 -4.02 -20.11 8.89
N ASP A 58 -4.16 -19.51 10.06
CA ASP A 58 -4.76 -20.17 11.22
C ASP A 58 -6.26 -20.33 10.98
N THR A 59 -6.61 -21.42 10.31
CA THR A 59 -7.97 -21.70 9.81
C THR A 59 -9.00 -21.69 10.93
N ASP A 60 -8.67 -22.27 12.08
CA ASP A 60 -9.60 -22.36 13.22
C ASP A 60 -9.86 -20.98 13.82
N LYS A 61 -8.79 -20.21 14.08
CA LYS A 61 -8.90 -18.87 14.62
C LYS A 61 -9.61 -17.92 13.67
N VAL A 62 -9.25 -17.93 12.39
CA VAL A 62 -9.90 -17.09 11.36
C VAL A 62 -11.38 -17.44 11.24
N THR A 63 -11.73 -18.74 11.21
CA THR A 63 -13.14 -19.18 11.16
C THR A 63 -13.90 -18.75 12.42
N GLN A 64 -13.31 -18.85 13.60
CA GLN A 64 -13.90 -18.35 14.85
C GLN A 64 -14.19 -16.85 14.79
N ILE A 65 -13.23 -16.04 14.28
CA ILE A 65 -13.41 -14.61 14.09
C ILE A 65 -14.57 -14.33 13.14
N LEU A 66 -14.61 -15.00 11.99
CA LEU A 66 -15.67 -14.79 10.98
C LEU A 66 -17.06 -15.19 11.49
N LYS A 67 -17.16 -16.20 12.34
CA LYS A 67 -18.42 -16.62 12.98
C LYS A 67 -18.84 -15.75 14.17
N SER A 68 -17.91 -14.98 14.76
CA SER A 68 -18.22 -14.15 15.96
C SER A 68 -19.14 -12.97 15.66
N LYS A 69 -19.12 -12.47 14.44
CA LYS A 69 -19.98 -11.37 13.95
C LYS A 69 -20.06 -11.39 12.43
N LYS A 70 -21.12 -10.80 11.88
CA LYS A 70 -21.22 -10.61 10.44
C LYS A 70 -20.31 -9.48 9.98
N PHE A 71 -19.39 -9.76 9.04
CA PHE A 71 -18.57 -8.76 8.36
C PHE A 71 -19.18 -8.40 7.00
N GLU A 72 -19.06 -7.13 6.59
CA GLU A 72 -19.56 -6.64 5.30
C GLU A 72 -18.51 -6.74 4.19
N ALA A 73 -17.24 -6.57 4.53
CA ALA A 73 -16.11 -6.66 3.59
C ALA A 73 -14.81 -6.99 4.33
N VAL A 74 -13.83 -7.49 3.57
CA VAL A 74 -12.44 -7.62 4.01
C VAL A 74 -11.54 -6.69 3.19
N LEU A 75 -10.61 -5.98 3.90
CA LEU A 75 -9.53 -5.22 3.31
C LEU A 75 -8.22 -5.98 3.56
N HIS A 76 -7.59 -6.44 2.49
CA HIS A 76 -6.42 -7.32 2.60
C HIS A 76 -5.13 -6.54 2.33
N PHE A 77 -4.39 -6.25 3.42
CA PHE A 77 -3.06 -5.59 3.38
C PHE A 77 -1.93 -6.52 3.77
N ALA A 78 -2.22 -7.66 4.42
CA ALA A 78 -1.18 -8.58 4.86
C ALA A 78 -0.32 -9.05 3.69
N GLY A 79 1.00 -8.96 3.84
CA GLY A 79 1.96 -9.39 2.85
C GLY A 79 3.33 -8.74 3.03
N LEU A 80 4.34 -9.33 2.39
CA LEU A 80 5.71 -8.82 2.35
C LEU A 80 5.84 -7.82 1.20
N ILE A 81 6.66 -6.78 1.37
CA ILE A 81 6.68 -5.62 0.45
C ILE A 81 8.07 -5.27 -0.12
N ARG A 82 9.13 -6.00 0.23
CA ARG A 82 10.51 -5.66 -0.13
C ARG A 82 10.90 -6.30 -1.45
N VAL A 83 11.01 -5.52 -2.53
CA VAL A 83 11.36 -6.00 -3.87
C VAL A 83 12.71 -6.72 -3.87
N GLU A 84 13.77 -6.13 -3.32
CA GLU A 84 15.12 -6.74 -3.25
C GLU A 84 15.12 -8.08 -2.51
N GLU A 85 14.39 -8.17 -1.39
CA GLU A 85 14.28 -9.42 -0.64
C GLU A 85 13.55 -10.49 -1.46
N SER A 86 12.56 -10.08 -2.27
CA SER A 86 11.81 -11.01 -3.11
C SER A 86 12.67 -11.64 -4.20
N VAL A 87 13.61 -10.89 -4.78
CA VAL A 87 14.58 -11.44 -5.75
C VAL A 87 15.48 -12.48 -5.09
N LYS A 88 15.89 -12.22 -3.85
CA LYS A 88 16.76 -13.15 -3.10
C LYS A 88 16.01 -14.38 -2.58
N TYR A 89 14.73 -14.23 -2.22
CA TYR A 89 13.90 -15.29 -1.62
C TYR A 89 12.53 -15.36 -2.31
N PRO A 90 12.44 -15.76 -3.59
CA PRO A 90 11.21 -15.71 -4.38
C PRO A 90 10.09 -16.58 -3.79
N GLU A 91 10.40 -17.80 -3.36
CA GLU A 91 9.43 -18.72 -2.78
C GLU A 91 8.75 -18.16 -1.52
N LYS A 92 9.51 -17.43 -0.69
CA LYS A 92 8.99 -16.77 0.49
C LYS A 92 7.89 -15.76 0.12
N TYR A 93 8.07 -15.00 -0.96
CA TYR A 93 7.09 -14.00 -1.39
C TYR A 93 5.84 -14.63 -2.01
N ILE A 94 6.01 -15.68 -2.79
CA ILE A 94 4.88 -16.46 -3.32
C ILE A 94 4.09 -17.09 -2.15
N GLU A 95 4.78 -17.67 -1.18
CA GLU A 95 4.14 -18.27 -0.01
C GLU A 95 3.34 -17.22 0.80
N PHE A 96 3.97 -16.09 1.18
CA PHE A 96 3.33 -15.11 2.04
C PHE A 96 2.27 -14.26 1.33
N ASN A 97 2.49 -13.86 0.07
CA ASN A 97 1.62 -12.91 -0.62
C ASN A 97 0.54 -13.59 -1.46
N TYR A 98 0.75 -14.83 -1.87
CA TYR A 98 -0.21 -15.57 -2.69
C TYR A 98 -0.79 -16.77 -1.95
N ASN A 99 0.00 -17.79 -1.58
CA ASN A 99 -0.54 -19.03 -1.03
C ASN A 99 -1.32 -18.79 0.27
N LYS A 100 -0.73 -18.08 1.23
CA LYS A 100 -1.38 -17.73 2.50
C LYS A 100 -2.60 -16.84 2.29
N ALA A 101 -2.50 -15.83 1.41
CA ALA A 101 -3.62 -14.95 1.10
C ALA A 101 -4.77 -15.71 0.44
N LYS A 102 -4.47 -16.65 -0.48
CA LYS A 102 -5.48 -17.53 -1.09
C LYS A 102 -6.21 -18.36 -0.05
N ILE A 103 -5.49 -19.05 0.85
CA ILE A 103 -6.10 -19.84 1.94
C ILE A 103 -7.04 -18.96 2.77
N PHE A 104 -6.59 -17.78 3.16
CA PHE A 104 -7.38 -16.82 3.94
C PHE A 104 -8.67 -16.41 3.20
N LEU A 105 -8.57 -16.07 1.92
CA LEU A 105 -9.72 -15.67 1.12
C LEU A 105 -10.70 -16.83 0.90
N ASP A 106 -10.19 -18.07 0.71
CA ASP A 106 -11.03 -19.27 0.63
C ASP A 106 -11.87 -19.44 1.92
N ILE A 107 -11.24 -19.22 3.10
CA ILE A 107 -11.96 -19.26 4.38
C ILE A 107 -13.02 -18.14 4.44
N CYS A 108 -12.69 -16.92 3.99
CA CYS A 108 -13.66 -15.83 3.91
C CYS A 108 -14.86 -16.19 3.04
N PHE A 109 -14.63 -16.70 1.85
CA PHE A 109 -15.70 -17.06 0.89
C PHE A 109 -16.58 -18.20 1.42
N GLN A 110 -15.99 -19.22 2.05
CA GLN A 110 -16.73 -20.31 2.72
C GLN A 110 -17.61 -19.81 3.87
N ASN A 111 -17.27 -18.66 4.48
CA ASN A 111 -18.05 -18.01 5.53
C ASN A 111 -18.90 -16.83 5.01
N ASN A 112 -19.20 -16.77 3.69
CA ASN A 112 -20.01 -15.75 3.03
C ASN A 112 -19.47 -14.31 3.13
N LEU A 113 -18.18 -14.11 3.36
CA LEU A 113 -17.51 -12.81 3.29
C LEU A 113 -16.91 -12.65 1.88
N ASN A 114 -17.73 -12.18 0.93
CA ASN A 114 -17.44 -12.20 -0.50
C ASN A 114 -17.06 -10.84 -1.10
N LYS A 115 -16.93 -9.80 -0.27
CA LYS A 115 -16.51 -8.44 -0.71
C LYS A 115 -15.08 -8.19 -0.27
N VAL A 116 -14.17 -7.98 -1.23
CA VAL A 116 -12.72 -7.88 -1.00
C VAL A 116 -12.18 -6.58 -1.56
N ILE A 117 -11.40 -5.83 -0.76
CA ILE A 117 -10.51 -4.78 -1.26
C ILE A 117 -9.09 -5.27 -1.10
N PHE A 118 -8.36 -5.35 -2.21
CA PHE A 118 -7.01 -5.90 -2.24
C PHE A 118 -5.96 -4.83 -2.50
N SER A 119 -4.96 -4.81 -1.63
CA SER A 119 -3.74 -4.01 -1.75
C SER A 119 -2.79 -4.61 -2.77
N SER A 120 -2.90 -4.18 -4.02
CA SER A 120 -1.96 -4.52 -5.10
C SER A 120 -0.89 -3.43 -5.28
N THR A 121 -0.18 -3.43 -6.39
CA THR A 121 1.00 -2.59 -6.61
C THR A 121 1.13 -2.19 -8.08
N ALA A 122 1.65 -0.99 -8.35
CA ALA A 122 2.06 -0.58 -9.69
C ALA A 122 3.25 -1.40 -10.25
N ALA A 123 3.98 -2.12 -9.40
CA ALA A 123 5.07 -3.00 -9.83
C ALA A 123 4.62 -4.13 -10.78
N VAL A 124 3.32 -4.44 -10.85
CA VAL A 124 2.75 -5.42 -11.81
C VAL A 124 2.92 -4.98 -13.26
N TYR A 125 3.08 -3.69 -13.52
CA TYR A 125 3.31 -3.15 -14.87
C TYR A 125 4.76 -3.30 -15.36
N GLY A 126 5.70 -3.58 -14.47
CA GLY A 126 7.11 -3.71 -14.82
C GLY A 126 7.74 -2.38 -15.25
N ASN A 127 8.26 -2.33 -16.48
CA ASN A 127 8.90 -1.12 -17.04
C ASN A 127 8.13 -0.62 -18.29
N PRO A 128 6.95 -0.01 -18.11
CA PRO A 128 6.14 0.47 -19.23
C PRO A 128 6.84 1.62 -19.95
N LYS A 129 6.77 1.63 -21.28
CA LYS A 129 7.33 2.69 -22.13
C LYS A 129 6.27 3.78 -22.41
N LYS A 130 5.70 4.35 -21.35
CA LYS A 130 4.64 5.35 -21.42
C LYS A 130 4.81 6.40 -20.34
N ASP A 131 4.38 7.63 -20.60
CA ASP A 131 4.43 8.72 -19.64
C ASP A 131 3.50 8.47 -18.43
N LYS A 132 2.32 7.88 -18.69
CA LYS A 132 1.34 7.54 -17.64
C LYS A 132 0.70 6.18 -17.91
N ILE A 133 0.52 5.43 -16.87
CA ILE A 133 0.05 4.05 -16.87
C ILE A 133 -1.44 4.00 -16.56
N ILE A 134 -2.22 3.32 -17.40
CA ILE A 134 -3.65 3.02 -17.18
C ILE A 134 -3.84 1.56 -16.79
N GLU A 135 -5.01 1.23 -16.24
CA GLU A 135 -5.29 -0.11 -15.70
C GLU A 135 -5.33 -1.21 -16.77
N SER A 136 -5.57 -0.85 -18.05
CA SER A 136 -5.56 -1.78 -19.19
C SER A 136 -4.20 -1.97 -19.83
N ASP A 137 -3.15 -1.31 -19.34
CA ASP A 137 -1.80 -1.52 -19.86
C ASP A 137 -1.27 -2.91 -19.53
N GLU A 138 -0.34 -3.37 -20.35
CA GLU A 138 0.27 -4.69 -20.22
C GLU A 138 0.90 -4.88 -18.84
N LEU A 139 0.72 -6.08 -18.30
CA LEU A 139 1.28 -6.49 -17.02
C LEU A 139 2.52 -7.36 -17.27
N ASN A 140 3.68 -6.87 -16.86
CA ASN A 140 4.96 -7.54 -17.03
C ASN A 140 5.83 -7.38 -15.77
N PRO A 141 5.48 -8.04 -14.65
CA PRO A 141 6.18 -7.90 -13.39
C PRO A 141 7.66 -8.27 -13.52
N LEU A 142 8.54 -7.49 -12.88
CA LEU A 142 10.00 -7.66 -12.91
C LEU A 142 10.55 -8.25 -11.62
N SER A 143 9.71 -8.67 -10.69
CA SER A 143 10.14 -9.20 -9.40
C SER A 143 9.14 -10.21 -8.84
N PRO A 144 9.59 -11.19 -8.05
CA PRO A 144 8.72 -12.15 -7.37
C PRO A 144 7.67 -11.49 -6.45
N TYR A 145 7.98 -10.31 -5.89
CA TYR A 145 6.99 -9.49 -5.19
C TYR A 145 5.83 -9.09 -6.11
N ALA A 146 6.14 -8.54 -7.27
CA ALA A 146 5.12 -8.10 -8.23
C ALA A 146 4.35 -9.30 -8.80
N ASP A 147 5.05 -10.42 -9.11
CA ASP A 147 4.41 -11.67 -9.53
C ASP A 147 3.41 -12.17 -8.50
N SER A 148 3.80 -12.23 -7.23
CA SER A 148 2.93 -12.71 -6.15
C SER A 148 1.67 -11.86 -5.99
N LYS A 149 1.77 -10.54 -6.22
CA LYS A 149 0.61 -9.64 -6.22
C LYS A 149 -0.29 -9.88 -7.43
N LEU A 150 0.28 -10.04 -8.62
CA LEU A 150 -0.47 -10.33 -9.85
C LEU A 150 -1.17 -11.70 -9.78
N MET A 151 -0.52 -12.71 -9.20
CA MET A 151 -1.16 -14.01 -8.96
C MET A 151 -2.43 -13.88 -8.12
N LEU A 152 -2.43 -13.03 -7.07
CA LEU A 152 -3.60 -12.82 -6.23
C LEU A 152 -4.68 -11.95 -6.92
N GLU A 153 -4.29 -10.98 -7.78
CA GLU A 153 -5.24 -10.27 -8.65
C GLU A 153 -5.99 -11.28 -9.54
N ASN A 154 -5.26 -12.15 -10.24
CA ASN A 154 -5.84 -13.16 -11.13
C ASN A 154 -6.75 -14.13 -10.36
N TYR A 155 -6.34 -14.55 -9.17
CA TYR A 155 -7.18 -15.40 -8.32
C TYR A 155 -8.52 -14.72 -7.98
N LEU A 156 -8.53 -13.44 -7.58
CA LEU A 156 -9.77 -12.71 -7.29
C LEU A 156 -10.66 -12.54 -8.53
N ILE A 157 -10.05 -12.26 -9.68
CA ILE A 157 -10.75 -12.16 -10.97
C ILE A 157 -11.43 -13.47 -11.32
N ASP A 158 -10.75 -14.61 -11.14
CA ASP A 158 -11.30 -15.93 -11.43
C ASP A 158 -12.38 -16.33 -10.43
N GLN A 159 -12.21 -16.03 -9.15
CA GLN A 159 -13.26 -16.27 -8.15
C GLN A 159 -14.53 -15.46 -8.44
N SER A 160 -14.42 -14.25 -8.96
CA SER A 160 -15.59 -13.44 -9.31
C SER A 160 -16.43 -14.00 -10.47
N LYS A 161 -15.85 -14.84 -11.31
CA LYS A 161 -16.56 -15.51 -12.41
C LYS A 161 -17.33 -16.75 -11.95
N ASN A 162 -16.82 -17.44 -10.91
CA ASN A 162 -17.28 -18.76 -10.49
C ASN A 162 -18.14 -18.72 -9.22
N VAL A 163 -17.88 -17.78 -8.34
CA VAL A 163 -18.61 -17.53 -7.09
C VAL A 163 -18.94 -16.05 -7.00
N ASN A 164 -20.01 -15.70 -6.28
CA ASN A 164 -20.44 -14.31 -6.16
C ASN A 164 -19.47 -13.45 -5.32
N VAL A 165 -18.21 -13.43 -5.73
CA VAL A 165 -17.15 -12.59 -5.15
C VAL A 165 -17.12 -11.26 -5.87
N LYS A 166 -17.10 -10.16 -5.10
CA LYS A 166 -16.89 -8.79 -5.58
C LYS A 166 -15.59 -8.25 -5.03
N TYR A 167 -14.81 -7.61 -5.88
CA TYR A 167 -13.50 -7.09 -5.49
C TYR A 167 -13.28 -5.65 -5.98
N ILE A 168 -12.44 -4.93 -5.24
CA ILE A 168 -11.72 -3.76 -5.73
C ILE A 168 -10.23 -4.05 -5.57
N ILE A 169 -9.50 -4.05 -6.68
CA ILE A 169 -8.04 -4.16 -6.69
C ILE A 169 -7.47 -2.75 -6.81
N LEU A 170 -6.62 -2.38 -5.86
CA LEU A 170 -5.98 -1.07 -5.82
C LEU A 170 -4.48 -1.23 -6.09
N ARG A 171 -4.02 -0.79 -7.27
CA ARG A 171 -2.61 -0.81 -7.66
C ARG A 171 -1.95 0.47 -7.17
N TYR A 172 -1.24 0.39 -6.03
CA TYR A 172 -0.58 1.55 -5.42
C TYR A 172 0.68 1.93 -6.19
N PHE A 173 0.85 3.24 -6.35
CA PHE A 173 2.14 3.83 -6.67
C PHE A 173 2.92 4.07 -5.37
N ASN A 174 3.87 5.01 -5.32
CA ASN A 174 4.73 5.15 -4.14
C ASN A 174 4.00 5.84 -2.98
N VAL A 175 3.66 5.09 -1.95
CA VAL A 175 2.93 5.61 -0.79
C VAL A 175 3.89 6.25 0.20
N ALA A 176 3.63 7.49 0.63
CA ALA A 176 4.50 8.22 1.54
C ALA A 176 3.72 9.16 2.48
N GLY A 177 4.44 9.80 3.42
CA GLY A 177 3.82 10.67 4.42
C GLY A 177 3.40 9.94 5.69
N ALA A 178 2.66 10.63 6.55
CA ALA A 178 2.14 10.10 7.80
C ALA A 178 0.80 10.76 8.16
N ASP A 179 0.08 10.18 9.12
CA ASP A 179 -1.17 10.74 9.63
C ASP A 179 -0.98 12.19 10.13
N GLN A 180 -1.89 13.08 9.75
CA GLN A 180 -1.82 14.49 10.15
C GLN A 180 -1.83 14.69 11.66
N LYS A 181 -2.52 13.82 12.40
CA LYS A 181 -2.58 13.81 13.87
C LYS A 181 -1.39 13.05 14.48
N MET A 182 -0.45 12.58 13.66
CA MET A 182 0.71 11.81 14.09
C MET A 182 0.38 10.58 14.94
N ARG A 183 -0.75 9.90 14.67
CA ARG A 183 -1.15 8.65 15.35
C ARG A 183 -0.45 7.44 14.78
N THR A 184 -0.20 7.48 13.46
CA THR A 184 0.40 6.38 12.70
C THR A 184 1.27 6.90 11.55
N GLY A 185 2.21 6.09 11.11
CA GLY A 185 3.14 6.36 10.03
C GLY A 185 4.05 5.17 9.79
N LEU A 186 4.99 5.27 8.87
CA LEU A 186 5.87 4.15 8.52
C LEU A 186 6.89 3.88 9.63
N ILE A 187 6.81 2.68 10.23
CA ILE A 187 7.84 2.11 11.10
C ILE A 187 8.49 0.95 10.35
N SER A 188 9.76 1.07 10.06
CA SER A 188 10.55 0.00 9.42
C SER A 188 12.02 0.15 9.77
N LYS A 189 12.64 -0.93 10.25
CA LYS A 189 14.08 -0.95 10.60
C LYS A 189 14.99 -1.02 9.35
N PHE A 190 14.49 -1.57 8.26
CA PHE A 190 15.27 -1.85 7.03
C PHE A 190 14.53 -1.33 5.79
N SER A 191 14.03 -0.09 5.86
CA SER A 191 13.33 0.50 4.73
C SER A 191 14.32 0.87 3.62
N THR A 192 13.91 0.55 2.40
CA THR A 192 14.53 1.02 1.16
C THR A 192 13.67 2.10 0.46
N HIS A 193 12.56 2.47 1.08
CA HIS A 193 11.64 3.47 0.56
C HIS A 193 12.27 4.87 0.65
N LEU A 194 12.40 5.56 -0.50
CA LEU A 194 13.15 6.82 -0.62
C LEU A 194 12.77 7.84 0.46
N ILE A 195 11.49 8.19 0.58
CA ILE A 195 11.04 9.24 1.52
C ILE A 195 11.30 8.84 2.99
N LYS A 196 11.19 7.56 3.34
CA LYS A 196 11.56 7.08 4.68
C LYS A 196 13.06 7.24 4.94
N VAL A 197 13.90 6.76 4.02
CA VAL A 197 15.36 6.89 4.13
C VAL A 197 15.78 8.35 4.19
N ALA A 198 15.22 9.21 3.34
CA ALA A 198 15.47 10.65 3.34
C ALA A 198 15.05 11.31 4.67
N SER A 199 13.91 10.88 5.25
CA SER A 199 13.47 11.35 6.57
C SER A 199 14.41 10.90 7.70
N GLU A 200 14.97 9.68 7.62
CA GLU A 200 15.99 9.20 8.57
C GLU A 200 17.29 10.00 8.47
N VAL A 201 17.73 10.38 7.25
CA VAL A 201 18.89 11.24 7.05
C VAL A 201 18.60 12.65 7.59
N ALA A 202 17.43 13.22 7.27
CA ALA A 202 17.00 14.52 7.76
C ALA A 202 16.92 14.62 9.30
N THR A 203 16.66 13.49 9.97
CA THR A 203 16.58 13.41 11.43
C THR A 203 17.86 12.86 12.09
N LYS A 204 18.94 12.72 11.31
CA LYS A 204 20.27 12.24 11.76
C LYS A 204 20.26 10.79 12.31
N LYS A 205 19.25 9.99 11.96
CA LYS A 205 19.19 8.56 12.29
C LYS A 205 19.98 7.70 11.28
N ARG A 206 20.27 8.26 10.12
CA ARG A 206 21.09 7.68 9.05
C ARG A 206 22.07 8.72 8.54
N ASN A 207 23.29 8.30 8.21
CA ASN A 207 24.36 9.24 7.80
C ASN A 207 24.18 9.75 6.37
N LYS A 208 23.64 8.92 5.45
CA LYS A 208 23.51 9.25 4.02
C LYS A 208 22.39 8.47 3.36
N LEU A 209 21.93 8.98 2.23
CA LEU A 209 21.04 8.34 1.29
C LEU A 209 21.86 7.73 0.14
N VAL A 210 21.45 6.58 -0.41
CA VAL A 210 22.05 6.01 -1.64
C VAL A 210 21.04 6.14 -2.76
N ILE A 211 21.43 6.82 -3.85
CA ILE A 211 20.68 6.85 -5.12
C ILE A 211 21.14 5.64 -5.93
N ASN A 212 20.22 4.74 -6.28
CA ASN A 212 20.54 3.51 -7.01
C ASN A 212 20.53 3.76 -8.53
N GLY A 213 21.66 4.23 -9.04
CA GLY A 213 21.86 4.60 -10.44
C GLY A 213 21.48 6.05 -10.75
N ASP A 214 22.25 6.68 -11.62
CA ASP A 214 22.02 8.03 -12.15
C ASP A 214 22.20 8.11 -13.68
N ASP A 215 22.12 6.96 -14.33
CA ASP A 215 22.27 6.75 -15.76
C ASP A 215 20.99 6.23 -16.45
N TYR A 216 19.81 6.40 -15.79
CA TYR A 216 18.52 6.07 -16.39
C TYR A 216 18.17 7.07 -17.52
N ASN A 217 17.36 6.60 -18.49
CA ASN A 217 16.87 7.47 -19.57
C ASN A 217 15.76 8.41 -19.06
N THR A 218 16.12 9.32 -18.18
CA THR A 218 15.28 10.33 -17.54
C THR A 218 16.00 11.69 -17.55
N PRO A 219 15.31 12.82 -17.35
CA PRO A 219 15.91 14.14 -17.49
C PRO A 219 17.15 14.39 -16.61
N ASP A 220 17.22 13.79 -15.42
CA ASP A 220 18.35 13.96 -14.49
C ASP A 220 19.11 12.66 -14.22
N GLY A 221 18.80 11.60 -14.95
CA GLY A 221 19.41 10.29 -14.85
C GLY A 221 18.90 9.43 -13.71
N THR A 222 17.97 9.92 -12.86
CA THR A 222 17.44 9.15 -11.74
C THR A 222 15.99 8.69 -11.99
N PRO A 223 15.55 7.56 -11.41
CA PRO A 223 14.20 7.03 -11.62
C PRO A 223 13.10 8.01 -11.21
N ILE A 224 11.99 8.01 -11.97
CA ILE A 224 10.82 8.86 -11.72
C ILE A 224 9.70 8.03 -11.09
N ARG A 225 9.10 8.55 -10.02
CA ARG A 225 8.03 7.89 -9.25
C ARG A 225 6.89 8.85 -8.95
N ASP A 226 5.67 8.31 -8.93
CA ASP A 226 4.47 9.01 -8.49
C ASP A 226 4.27 8.74 -6.98
N TYR A 227 4.30 9.81 -6.18
CA TYR A 227 4.17 9.72 -4.72
C TYR A 227 2.77 10.14 -4.29
N ILE A 228 2.04 9.21 -3.66
CA ILE A 228 0.74 9.47 -3.06
C ILE A 228 0.83 9.56 -1.54
N HIS A 229 0.19 10.57 -0.95
CA HIS A 229 0.10 10.68 0.50
C HIS A 229 -0.76 9.55 1.08
N VAL A 230 -0.28 8.92 2.14
CA VAL A 230 -0.96 7.76 2.76
C VAL A 230 -2.38 8.07 3.24
N SER A 231 -2.67 9.32 3.66
CA SER A 231 -4.04 9.71 4.03
C SER A 231 -4.99 9.82 2.84
N ASP A 232 -4.50 10.22 1.65
CA ASP A 232 -5.29 10.18 0.41
C ASP A 232 -5.50 8.72 -0.05
N LEU A 233 -4.50 7.87 0.12
CA LEU A 233 -4.67 6.44 -0.13
C LEU A 233 -5.70 5.82 0.84
N ALA A 234 -5.71 6.22 2.10
CA ALA A 234 -6.75 5.77 3.04
C ALA A 234 -8.15 6.23 2.61
N ASP A 235 -8.28 7.47 2.10
CA ASP A 235 -9.56 7.97 1.54
C ASP A 235 -9.98 7.18 0.28
N ILE A 236 -9.03 6.76 -0.57
CA ILE A 236 -9.28 5.84 -1.70
C ILE A 236 -9.88 4.52 -1.21
N HIS A 237 -9.37 3.93 -0.12
CA HIS A 237 -9.94 2.70 0.47
C HIS A 237 -11.35 2.91 1.02
N LEU A 238 -11.60 4.03 1.70
CA LEU A 238 -12.93 4.38 2.16
C LEU A 238 -13.92 4.49 0.99
N LYS A 239 -13.55 5.20 -0.07
CA LYS A 239 -14.39 5.34 -1.27
C LYS A 239 -14.62 4.00 -1.97
N SER A 240 -13.60 3.17 -2.06
CA SER A 240 -13.70 1.80 -2.61
C SER A 240 -14.63 0.93 -1.76
N LEU A 241 -14.56 1.04 -0.43
CA LEU A 241 -15.45 0.32 0.47
C LEU A 241 -16.91 0.78 0.30
N GLU A 242 -17.14 2.10 0.31
CA GLU A 242 -18.48 2.66 0.09
C GLU A 242 -19.07 2.25 -1.27
N TYR A 243 -18.24 2.16 -2.30
CA TYR A 243 -18.61 1.72 -3.63
C TYR A 243 -19.00 0.23 -3.64
N LEU A 244 -18.17 -0.62 -3.03
CA LEU A 244 -18.38 -2.07 -2.99
C LEU A 244 -19.60 -2.45 -2.14
N LEU A 245 -19.87 -1.72 -1.06
CA LEU A 245 -21.03 -1.94 -0.19
C LEU A 245 -22.37 -1.56 -0.86
N LYS A 246 -22.36 -0.79 -1.94
CA LYS A 246 -23.52 -0.48 -2.79
C LYS A 246 -23.77 -1.52 -3.88
N ASP A 247 -23.09 -2.67 -3.80
CA ASP A 247 -23.16 -3.76 -4.78
C ASP A 247 -22.76 -3.41 -6.22
N ASN A 248 -21.93 -2.39 -6.38
CA ASN A 248 -21.36 -2.04 -7.67
C ASN A 248 -20.44 -3.16 -8.24
N GLN A 249 -20.05 -3.02 -9.49
CA GLN A 249 -19.20 -3.99 -10.19
C GLN A 249 -17.80 -4.08 -9.56
N SER A 250 -17.17 -5.25 -9.74
CA SER A 250 -15.75 -5.42 -9.42
C SER A 250 -14.89 -4.56 -10.33
N GLU A 251 -13.84 -3.95 -9.78
CA GLU A 251 -13.00 -2.99 -10.49
C GLU A 251 -11.53 -3.08 -10.08
N ILE A 252 -10.67 -2.62 -11.00
CA ILE A 252 -9.24 -2.42 -10.76
C ILE A 252 -8.95 -0.94 -10.94
N PHE A 253 -8.19 -0.34 -10.02
CA PHE A 253 -7.86 1.08 -10.06
C PHE A 253 -6.38 1.35 -9.76
N ASN A 254 -5.80 2.27 -10.51
CA ASN A 254 -4.51 2.87 -10.19
C ASN A 254 -4.65 3.94 -9.10
N CYS A 255 -3.75 3.92 -8.12
CA CYS A 255 -3.76 4.80 -6.96
C CYS A 255 -2.48 5.65 -6.90
N GLY A 256 -2.52 6.80 -7.55
CA GLY A 256 -1.46 7.81 -7.59
C GLY A 256 -2.02 9.17 -7.93
N TYR A 257 -1.16 10.16 -8.09
CA TYR A 257 -1.58 11.54 -8.44
C TYR A 257 -1.40 11.87 -9.93
N GLY A 258 -0.75 11.00 -10.69
CA GLY A 258 -0.44 11.27 -12.09
C GLY A 258 0.65 12.32 -12.27
N LYS A 259 1.50 12.53 -11.24
CA LYS A 259 2.64 13.41 -11.25
C LYS A 259 3.89 12.67 -10.79
N GLY A 260 4.88 12.58 -11.67
CA GLY A 260 6.16 11.95 -11.38
C GLY A 260 7.14 12.95 -10.77
N TYR A 261 8.01 12.43 -9.91
CA TYR A 261 9.16 13.15 -9.38
C TYR A 261 10.39 12.23 -9.44
N SER A 262 11.50 12.76 -9.92
CA SER A 262 12.79 12.06 -9.88
C SER A 262 13.34 11.98 -8.46
N ILE A 263 14.33 11.12 -8.22
CA ILE A 263 14.98 11.04 -6.90
C ILE A 263 15.68 12.36 -6.56
N LYS A 264 16.36 12.98 -7.53
CA LYS A 264 17.04 14.28 -7.33
C LYS A 264 16.03 15.39 -7.05
N GLU A 265 14.87 15.41 -7.71
CA GLU A 265 13.79 16.38 -7.40
C GLU A 265 13.27 16.22 -5.97
N VAL A 266 13.08 14.98 -5.48
CA VAL A 266 12.67 14.72 -4.09
C VAL A 266 13.73 15.22 -3.11
N ILE A 267 15.02 15.00 -3.38
CA ILE A 267 16.13 15.50 -2.55
C ILE A 267 16.16 17.02 -2.56
N ASN A 268 16.01 17.68 -3.70
CA ASN A 268 15.96 19.13 -3.81
C ASN A 268 14.78 19.74 -3.03
N CYS A 269 13.58 19.14 -3.13
CA CYS A 269 12.44 19.57 -2.32
C CYS A 269 12.74 19.43 -0.82
N LEU A 270 13.41 18.34 -0.42
CA LEU A 270 13.79 18.11 0.97
C LEU A 270 14.83 19.11 1.47
N ASN A 271 15.86 19.42 0.66
CA ASN A 271 16.89 20.42 0.97
C ASN A 271 16.28 21.79 1.18
N ASN A 272 15.37 22.20 0.28
CA ASN A 272 14.66 23.48 0.40
C ASN A 272 13.79 23.54 1.66
N LEU A 273 13.11 22.43 1.98
CA LEU A 273 12.23 22.34 3.16
C LEU A 273 13.00 22.43 4.49
N LEU A 274 14.21 21.92 4.52
CA LEU A 274 15.05 21.84 5.72
C LEU A 274 16.13 22.94 5.81
N GLU A 275 16.27 23.74 4.76
CA GLU A 275 17.34 24.74 4.61
C GLU A 275 18.74 24.12 4.84
N THR A 276 18.92 22.88 4.36
CA THR A 276 20.15 22.11 4.51
C THR A 276 20.35 21.15 3.33
N ASN A 277 21.57 20.64 3.17
CA ASN A 277 21.86 19.64 2.16
C ASN A 277 21.82 18.23 2.75
N ILE A 278 20.97 17.39 2.19
CA ILE A 278 20.93 15.96 2.50
C ILE A 278 22.17 15.29 1.90
N ASN A 279 22.90 14.57 2.74
CA ASN A 279 24.05 13.80 2.30
C ASN A 279 23.58 12.56 1.51
N PHE A 280 24.06 12.44 0.27
CA PHE A 280 23.79 11.27 -0.57
C PHE A 280 25.03 10.82 -1.35
N GLU A 281 25.01 9.58 -1.79
CA GLU A 281 25.98 9.01 -2.74
C GLU A 281 25.22 8.28 -3.85
N ILE A 282 25.89 8.09 -4.99
CA ILE A 282 25.37 7.31 -6.12
C ILE A 282 25.94 5.91 -6.01
N GLY A 283 25.04 4.94 -5.97
CA GLY A 283 25.33 3.50 -6.02
C GLY A 283 24.95 2.90 -7.38
N PRO A 284 25.19 1.60 -7.58
CA PRO A 284 24.76 0.91 -8.79
C PRO A 284 23.25 0.89 -8.94
N ARG A 285 22.75 0.68 -10.16
CA ARG A 285 21.34 0.42 -10.41
C ARG A 285 20.86 -0.78 -9.59
N ARG A 286 19.61 -0.72 -9.18
CA ARG A 286 18.96 -1.84 -8.49
C ARG A 286 18.29 -2.73 -9.53
N ASP A 287 18.50 -4.06 -9.42
CA ASP A 287 17.85 -5.03 -10.29
C ASP A 287 16.32 -4.96 -10.16
N GLY A 288 15.61 -4.96 -11.28
CA GLY A 288 14.15 -4.89 -11.32
C GLY A 288 13.57 -3.49 -11.08
N ASP A 289 14.39 -2.43 -11.03
CA ASP A 289 13.91 -1.06 -10.86
C ASP A 289 13.55 -0.45 -12.23
N SER A 290 12.34 0.10 -12.34
CA SER A 290 11.82 0.73 -13.56
C SER A 290 12.32 2.15 -13.70
N GLU A 291 12.43 2.67 -14.92
CA GLU A 291 12.88 4.05 -15.19
C GLU A 291 11.83 5.08 -14.77
N CYS A 292 10.58 4.87 -15.19
CA CYS A 292 9.48 5.82 -14.95
C CYS A 292 8.19 5.06 -14.64
N ILE A 293 7.61 5.34 -13.48
CA ILE A 293 6.34 4.74 -13.03
C ILE A 293 5.43 5.86 -12.51
N VAL A 294 4.52 6.32 -13.37
CA VAL A 294 3.56 7.41 -13.08
C VAL A 294 2.15 6.95 -13.43
N SER A 295 1.19 7.18 -12.54
CA SER A 295 -0.19 6.75 -12.71
C SER A 295 -0.97 7.62 -13.70
N ASN A 296 -1.97 7.03 -14.32
CA ASN A 296 -3.20 7.73 -14.68
C ASN A 296 -4.31 7.19 -13.76
N SER A 297 -4.80 8.02 -12.86
CA SER A 297 -5.85 7.65 -11.90
C SER A 297 -7.23 8.21 -12.28
N GLU A 298 -7.42 8.65 -13.53
CA GLU A 298 -8.68 9.24 -13.99
C GLU A 298 -9.87 8.28 -13.83
N LYS A 299 -9.66 6.98 -14.03
CA LYS A 299 -10.69 5.96 -13.85
C LYS A 299 -11.25 6.02 -12.43
N PHE A 300 -10.38 6.02 -11.40
CA PHE A 300 -10.80 6.13 -10.00
C PHE A 300 -11.48 7.47 -9.72
N ILE A 301 -10.87 8.58 -10.17
CA ILE A 301 -11.40 9.94 -9.98
C ILE A 301 -12.83 10.06 -10.52
N LYS A 302 -13.09 9.56 -11.74
CA LYS A 302 -14.42 9.59 -12.37
C LYS A 302 -15.41 8.67 -11.66
N ALA A 303 -15.02 7.41 -11.36
CA ALA A 303 -15.90 6.42 -10.75
C ALA A 303 -16.34 6.80 -9.33
N MET A 304 -15.44 7.40 -8.55
CA MET A 304 -15.65 7.71 -7.13
C MET A 304 -15.91 9.20 -6.87
N SER A 305 -15.91 10.06 -7.90
CA SER A 305 -15.92 11.53 -7.76
C SER A 305 -14.88 12.00 -6.73
N TRP A 306 -13.70 11.33 -6.76
CA TRP A 306 -12.64 11.55 -5.79
C TRP A 306 -11.79 12.76 -6.13
N LYS A 307 -11.35 13.49 -5.11
CA LYS A 307 -10.40 14.61 -5.24
C LYS A 307 -9.29 14.43 -4.21
N PRO A 308 -8.01 14.42 -4.62
CA PRO A 308 -6.89 14.38 -3.69
C PRO A 308 -6.88 15.63 -2.80
N LYS A 309 -6.49 15.45 -1.54
CA LYS A 309 -6.39 16.53 -0.55
C LYS A 309 -4.94 16.91 -0.25
N PHE A 310 -4.01 16.00 -0.49
CA PHE A 310 -2.61 16.09 -0.07
C PHE A 310 -1.63 15.92 -1.24
N ASN A 311 -2.03 16.30 -2.46
CA ASN A 311 -1.22 16.22 -3.68
C ASN A 311 -0.15 17.34 -3.70
N ASP A 312 0.74 17.32 -2.71
CA ASP A 312 1.88 18.22 -2.58
C ASP A 312 3.08 17.47 -2.00
N LEU A 313 4.17 17.37 -2.76
CA LEU A 313 5.38 16.67 -2.33
C LEU A 313 5.97 17.28 -1.05
N ASN A 314 5.96 18.60 -0.89
CA ASN A 314 6.43 19.24 0.32
C ASN A 314 5.61 18.83 1.55
N TYR A 315 4.29 18.71 1.39
CA TYR A 315 3.43 18.25 2.47
C TYR A 315 3.69 16.78 2.82
N ILE A 316 3.85 15.91 1.81
CA ILE A 316 4.23 14.50 2.00
C ILE A 316 5.52 14.39 2.80
N LEU A 317 6.56 15.16 2.41
CA LEU A 317 7.86 15.19 3.08
C LEU A 317 7.74 15.71 4.52
N LYS A 318 7.00 16.81 4.74
CA LYS A 318 6.76 17.38 6.08
C LYS A 318 6.17 16.36 7.04
N THR A 319 5.12 15.64 6.63
CA THR A 319 4.47 14.65 7.49
C THR A 319 5.36 13.45 7.76
N ALA A 320 6.12 12.98 6.75
CA ALA A 320 7.08 11.89 6.91
C ALA A 320 8.19 12.24 7.91
N ILE A 321 8.78 13.44 7.79
CA ILE A 321 9.83 13.92 8.70
C ILE A 321 9.28 14.12 10.13
N ALA A 322 8.09 14.71 10.26
CA ALA A 322 7.46 14.91 11.56
C ALA A 322 7.21 13.58 12.28
N TRP A 323 6.76 12.57 11.54
CA TRP A 323 6.62 11.21 12.07
C TRP A 323 7.98 10.63 12.47
N GLU A 324 9.00 10.78 11.63
CA GLU A 324 10.33 10.25 11.91
C GLU A 324 10.94 10.89 13.18
N LYS A 325 10.72 12.19 13.39
CA LYS A 325 11.13 12.89 14.65
C LYS A 325 10.39 12.35 15.88
N LYS A 326 9.15 11.89 15.73
CA LYS A 326 8.35 11.33 16.82
C LYS A 326 8.81 9.92 17.22
N LEU A 327 9.33 9.16 16.28
CA LEU A 327 9.90 7.84 16.56
C LEU A 327 11.20 8.02 17.35
N LYS A 328 11.23 7.50 18.58
CA LYS A 328 12.41 7.51 19.44
C LYS A 328 13.46 6.49 18.99
#